data_fb0a091a068e3fc377f94ff7319ee3ad
#
_entry.id   fb0a091a068e3fc377f94ff7319ee3ad
#
_cell.length_a   1.000
_cell.length_b   1.000
_cell.length_c   1.000
_cell.angle_alpha   90.00
_cell.angle_beta   90.00
_cell.angle_gamma   90.00
#
_symmetry.space_group_name_H-M   'P 1'
#
loop_
_entity.id
_entity.type
_entity.pdbx_description
1 polymer ?
#
loop_
_entity_poly.entity_id
_entity_poly.type
_entity_poly.pdbx_seq_one_letter_code
_entity_poly.pdbx_strand_id
1 'polypeptide(L)' 'MKDDRGELDLTKQVEDKDELIKTLRQRVNELMAINKSHQQLMGKQIQENEELKTDNKRLAKQIDDYFNVRVKAARDNAG' A
#
# COMPACT_ATOMS: atom_id res chain seq x y z
N MET A 1 21.82 39.77 40.06
CA MET A 1 21.84 39.69 38.97
C MET A 1 21.76 38.43 38.49
N LYS A 2 21.21 37.91 38.34
CA LYS A 2 21.03 36.78 38.20
C LYS A 2 20.40 36.35 37.12
N ASP A 3 19.84 35.96 36.79
CA ASP A 3 18.98 35.40 35.98
C ASP A 3 19.17 35.63 34.51
N ASP A 4 20.20 36.38 34.08
CA ASP A 4 20.56 36.50 32.68
C ASP A 4 20.90 35.15 32.10
N ARG A 5 21.52 34.28 32.89
CA ARG A 5 21.82 32.92 32.41
C ARG A 5 20.53 32.11 32.29
N GLY A 6 19.63 32.23 33.23
CA GLY A 6 18.37 31.55 33.19
C GLY A 6 17.52 31.97 32.00
N GLU A 7 17.49 33.28 31.73
CA GLU A 7 16.74 33.78 30.58
C GLU A 7 17.37 33.31 29.25
N LEU A 8 18.69 33.35 29.13
CA LEU A 8 19.36 32.84 27.95
C LEU A 8 19.13 31.34 27.75
N ASP A 9 19.18 30.57 28.83
CA ASP A 9 18.92 29.13 28.75
C ASP A 9 17.49 28.84 28.34
N LEU A 10 16.54 29.58 28.88
CA LEU A 10 15.13 29.43 28.50
C LEU A 10 14.90 29.83 27.04
N THR A 11 15.50 30.92 26.61
CA THR A 11 15.39 31.35 25.22
C THR A 11 15.95 30.30 24.28
N LYS A 12 17.10 29.75 24.63
CA LYS A 12 17.72 28.71 23.84
C LYS A 12 16.86 27.47 23.81
N GLN A 13 16.30 27.06 24.95
CA GLN A 13 15.40 25.92 25.03
C GLN A 13 14.17 26.10 24.15
N VAL A 14 13.60 27.30 24.15
CA VAL A 14 12.43 27.60 23.30
C VAL A 14 12.81 27.53 21.83
N GLU A 15 13.95 28.10 21.44
CA GLU A 15 14.44 28.05 20.07
C GLU A 15 14.70 26.61 19.62
N ASP A 16 15.33 25.81 20.48
CA ASP A 16 15.60 24.41 20.17
C ASP A 16 14.31 23.62 19.99
N LYS A 17 13.32 23.88 20.83
CA LYS A 17 12.00 23.25 20.73
C LYS A 17 11.27 23.69 19.48
N ASP A 18 11.36 24.95 19.12
CA ASP A 18 10.74 25.47 17.90
C ASP A 18 11.34 24.80 16.66
N GLU A 19 12.65 24.64 16.63
CA GLU A 19 13.30 23.92 15.53
C GLU A 19 12.89 22.45 15.50
N LEU A 20 12.78 21.83 16.66
CA LEU A 20 12.32 20.45 16.74
C LEU A 20 10.88 20.33 16.23
N ILE A 21 10.01 21.23 16.63
CA ILE A 21 8.63 21.26 16.16
C ILE A 21 8.59 21.39 14.64
N LYS A 22 9.40 22.29 14.08
CA LYS A 22 9.47 22.49 12.64
C LYS A 22 9.92 21.22 11.93
N THR A 23 10.95 20.57 12.45
CA THR A 23 11.46 19.32 11.90
C THR A 23 10.40 18.21 11.96
N LEU A 24 9.71 18.12 13.11
CA LEU A 24 8.67 17.10 13.29
C LEU A 24 7.48 17.34 12.35
N ARG A 25 7.07 18.60 12.15
CA ARG A 25 6.01 18.93 11.21
C ARG A 25 6.39 18.54 9.80
N GLN A 26 7.63 18.82 9.42
CA GLN A 26 8.14 18.45 8.11
C GLN A 26 8.11 16.92 7.94
N ARG A 27 8.53 16.19 8.97
CA ARG A 27 8.51 14.72 8.93
C ARG A 27 7.10 14.17 8.87
N VAL A 28 6.16 14.78 9.59
CA VAL A 28 4.74 14.40 9.53
C VAL A 28 4.21 14.58 8.11
N ASN A 29 4.51 15.72 7.48
CA ASN A 29 4.07 15.98 6.10
C ASN A 29 4.65 14.96 5.13
N GLU A 30 5.92 14.61 5.27
CA GLU A 30 6.56 13.57 4.46
C GLU A 30 5.87 12.22 4.64
N LEU A 31 5.60 11.85 5.89
CA LEU A 31 4.93 10.58 6.19
C LEU A 31 3.50 10.55 5.66
N MET A 32 2.79 11.67 5.70
CA MET A 32 1.45 11.76 5.12
C MET A 32 1.48 11.55 3.61
N ALA A 33 2.47 12.13 2.94
CA ALA A 33 2.64 11.94 1.49
C ALA A 33 2.96 10.48 1.16
N ILE A 34 3.83 9.84 1.96
CA ILE A 34 4.17 8.43 1.80
C ILE A 34 2.93 7.56 2.01
N ASN A 35 2.15 7.84 3.05
CA ASN A 35 0.91 7.10 3.32
C ASN A 35 -0.08 7.21 2.17
N LYS A 36 -0.22 8.38 1.59
CA LYS A 36 -1.10 8.58 0.45
C LYS A 36 -0.65 7.74 -0.74
N SER A 37 0.66 7.72 -1.01
CA SER A 37 1.23 6.89 -2.07
C SER A 37 0.98 5.41 -1.82
N HIS A 38 1.15 4.96 -0.57
CA HIS A 38 0.88 3.57 -0.20
C HIS A 38 -0.60 3.21 -0.38
N GLN A 39 -1.52 4.11 -0.02
CA GLN A 39 -2.94 3.87 -0.20
C GLN A 39 -3.30 3.72 -1.68
N GLN A 40 -2.72 4.55 -2.53
CA GLN A 40 -2.94 4.46 -3.97
C GLN A 40 -2.40 3.15 -4.53
N LEU A 41 -1.21 2.74 -4.09
CA LEU A 41 -0.61 1.49 -4.52
C LEU A 41 -1.44 0.29 -4.04
N MET A 42 -1.91 0.31 -2.81
CA MET A 42 -2.78 -0.74 -2.27
C MET A 42 -4.07 -0.85 -3.07
N GLY A 43 -4.66 0.28 -3.45
CA GLY A 43 -5.86 0.29 -4.27
C GLY A 43 -5.63 -0.40 -5.61
N LYS A 44 -4.50 -0.11 -6.26
CA LYS A 44 -4.13 -0.75 -7.51
C LYS A 44 -3.93 -2.26 -7.34
N GLN A 45 -3.24 -2.66 -6.27
CA GLN A 45 -2.99 -4.07 -6.00
C GLN A 45 -4.28 -4.84 -5.76
N ILE A 46 -5.22 -4.26 -5.04
CA ILE A 46 -6.52 -4.87 -4.80
C ILE A 46 -7.25 -5.07 -6.14
N GLN A 47 -7.25 -4.05 -6.98
CA GLN A 47 -7.87 -4.13 -8.30
C GLN A 47 -7.22 -5.21 -9.17
N GLU A 48 -5.89 -5.24 -9.22
CA GLU A 48 -5.16 -6.26 -9.96
C GLU A 48 -5.45 -7.66 -9.43
N ASN A 49 -5.53 -7.82 -8.11
CA ASN A 49 -5.86 -9.11 -7.52
C ASN A 49 -7.26 -9.57 -7.91
N GLU A 50 -8.22 -8.67 -7.94
CA GLU A 50 -9.58 -9.01 -8.37
C GLU A 50 -9.63 -9.40 -9.84
N GLU A 51 -8.91 -8.68 -10.68
CA GLU A 51 -8.79 -9.01 -12.10
C GLU A 51 -8.16 -10.37 -12.30
N LEU A 52 -7.07 -10.66 -11.56
CA LEU A 52 -6.40 -11.95 -11.63
C LEU A 52 -7.31 -13.08 -11.16
N LYS A 53 -8.09 -12.88 -10.11
CA LYS A 53 -9.04 -13.87 -9.64
C LYS A 53 -10.10 -14.17 -10.70
N THR A 54 -10.60 -13.14 -11.36
CA THR A 54 -11.57 -13.29 -12.43
C THR A 54 -10.98 -14.05 -13.61
N ASP A 55 -9.75 -13.68 -14.01
CA ASP A 55 -9.05 -14.35 -15.09
C ASP A 55 -8.76 -15.82 -14.74
N ASN A 56 -8.37 -16.08 -13.50
CA ASN A 56 -8.11 -17.45 -13.06
C ASN A 56 -9.37 -18.31 -13.12
N LYS A 57 -10.51 -17.77 -12.71
CA LYS A 57 -11.79 -18.50 -12.81
C LYS A 57 -12.16 -18.79 -14.26
N ARG A 58 -11.97 -17.80 -15.13
CA ARG A 58 -12.26 -17.96 -16.55
C ARG A 58 -11.36 -19.03 -17.17
N LEU A 59 -10.07 -18.98 -16.88
CA LEU A 59 -9.11 -19.95 -17.38
C LEU A 59 -9.41 -21.35 -16.87
N ALA A 60 -9.74 -21.48 -15.59
CA ALA A 60 -10.11 -22.77 -15.00
C ALA A 60 -11.34 -23.35 -15.72
N LYS A 61 -12.32 -22.52 -16.01
CA LYS A 61 -13.51 -22.96 -16.73
C LYS A 61 -13.14 -23.41 -18.17
N GLN A 62 -12.31 -22.65 -18.85
CA GLN A 62 -11.87 -22.99 -20.20
C GLN A 62 -11.14 -24.34 -20.22
N ILE A 63 -10.30 -24.60 -19.21
CA ILE A 63 -9.59 -25.87 -19.10
C ILE A 63 -10.58 -27.00 -18.85
N ASP A 64 -11.54 -26.81 -17.95
CA ASP A 64 -12.56 -27.81 -17.67
C ASP A 64 -13.42 -28.12 -18.91
N ASP A 65 -13.85 -27.08 -19.62
CA ASP A 65 -14.65 -27.23 -20.83
C ASP A 65 -13.86 -27.99 -21.91
N TYR A 66 -12.59 -27.64 -22.09
CA TYR A 66 -11.71 -28.33 -23.03
C TYR A 66 -11.55 -29.80 -22.67
N PHE A 67 -11.30 -30.07 -21.41
CA PHE A 67 -11.13 -31.45 -20.92
C PHE A 67 -12.41 -32.24 -21.09
N ASN A 68 -13.56 -31.67 -20.74
CA ASN A 68 -14.85 -32.35 -20.86
C ASN A 68 -15.19 -32.66 -22.31
N VAL A 69 -14.89 -31.75 -23.23
CA VAL A 69 -15.09 -31.99 -24.66
C VAL A 69 -14.25 -33.16 -25.13
N ARG A 70 -12.99 -33.24 -24.72
CA ARG A 70 -12.11 -34.34 -25.10
C ARG A 70 -12.56 -35.68 -24.52
N VAL A 71 -12.99 -35.67 -23.28
CA VAL A 71 -13.51 -36.88 -22.64
C VAL A 71 -14.75 -37.37 -23.36
N LYS A 72 -15.66 -36.45 -23.70
CA LYS A 72 -16.87 -36.82 -24.45
C LYS A 72 -16.54 -37.37 -25.82
N ALA A 73 -15.62 -36.74 -26.54
CA ALA A 73 -15.20 -37.17 -27.84
C ALA A 73 -14.59 -38.59 -27.78
N ALA A 74 -13.76 -38.85 -26.79
CA ALA A 74 -13.17 -40.18 -26.58
C ALA A 74 -14.24 -41.21 -26.25
N ARG A 75 -15.25 -40.84 -25.47
CA ARG A 75 -16.34 -41.74 -25.11
C ARG A 75 -17.22 -42.06 -26.32
N ASP A 76 -17.54 -41.07 -27.13
CA ASP A 76 -18.33 -41.23 -28.33
C ASP A 76 -17.59 -42.09 -29.36
N ASN A 77 -16.28 -41.92 -29.46
CA ASN A 77 -15.48 -42.71 -30.38
C ASN A 77 -15.28 -44.14 -29.91
N ALA A 78 -15.34 -44.39 -28.61
CA ALA A 78 -15.16 -45.72 -28.04
C ALA A 78 -16.44 -46.55 -28.10
N GLY A 79 -17.56 -45.87 -28.20
CA GLY A 79 -18.86 -46.52 -28.28
C GLY A 79 -19.20 -46.91 -29.68
#